data_ca8c4a599815384e568f2829003b500b
#
_entry.id   ca8c4a599815384e568f2829003b500b
#
_cell.length_a   1.000
_cell.length_b   1.000
_cell.length_c   1.000
_cell.angle_alpha   90.00
_cell.angle_beta   90.00
_cell.angle_gamma   90.00
#
_symmetry.space_group_name_H-M   'P 1'
#
loop_
_entity.id
_entity.type
_entity.pdbx_description
1 polymer ?
#
loop_
_entity_poly.entity_id
_entity_poly.type
_entity_poly.pdbx_seq_one_letter_code
_entity_poly.pdbx_strand_id
1 'polypeptide(L)'
;MALLPITPPPGIVTNGTAYSNKGRWTDGDLVRFQNGNLRPIGGWEKLKPTALTGTPTALFTYSDNAGNPILAVGTREKVYVLTRNTWYDITPANFVTDASNDPLGFGAYNYNVEDYGDARSQSGLLFNTTSFSFDNWGEFLIFCSASDGKIYQWRPHGGGTNTPDAAGTAITNAPTGNLGVIVTNERHILAIGSGGDPRKIAWCSREAETTWSAAATNTAGDLQVPTSGRVIGAIKWQTDVVLFTDTGIARMYYTGQPFVYGIQDAGTNCKAISTRGIVSAGNFLAWMGENSFFVFDGSVKEIPCEVHDYIFDDLKYTYRKTIAGGHNSNFNEIWWFFPSTDSSKPNKYVIWNYLDNSWSVGSMDRGCWVDQGTFDYPIACDNAGFVYQHESTTLDNSPQLGTSVPFAQSGPIEIGNGDRCVQVNQIIPDSEANTLPGVTLSFKGKFTPLGPETDFGSFTFDAADGYTDARFTARQVQMKVTGETTQDFEVGNIRLDLRNRGRR
;
A
#
# COMPACT_ATOMS: atom_id res chain seq x y z
N MET A 1 18.07 -41.10 17.20
CA MET A 1 17.07 -40.11 16.78
C MET A 1 17.81 -38.82 16.54
N ALA A 2 17.63 -38.24 15.37
CA ALA A 2 18.21 -36.93 15.05
C ALA A 2 17.06 -35.93 14.92
N LEU A 3 17.07 -34.88 15.72
CA LEU A 3 16.13 -33.78 15.61
C LEU A 3 16.67 -32.76 14.60
N LEU A 4 15.95 -32.55 13.51
CA LEU A 4 16.29 -31.55 12.52
C LEU A 4 15.40 -30.31 12.71
N PRO A 5 15.95 -29.15 13.04
CA PRO A 5 15.19 -27.92 13.05
C PRO A 5 14.86 -27.49 11.61
N ILE A 6 13.61 -27.15 11.37
CA ILE A 6 13.14 -26.51 10.14
C ILE A 6 12.76 -25.10 10.51
N THR A 7 13.58 -24.16 10.10
CA THR A 7 13.35 -22.72 10.34
C THR A 7 13.64 -21.99 9.05
N PRO A 8 12.67 -21.90 8.15
CA PRO A 8 12.85 -21.03 6.99
C PRO A 8 13.07 -19.59 7.46
N PRO A 9 14.08 -18.89 6.95
CA PRO A 9 14.27 -17.48 7.27
C PRO A 9 13.01 -16.65 6.98
N PRO A 10 12.78 -15.56 7.73
CA PRO A 10 11.62 -14.70 7.52
C PRO A 10 11.63 -14.11 6.11
N GLY A 11 10.44 -13.91 5.56
CA GLY A 11 10.23 -13.36 4.23
C GLY A 11 9.96 -14.42 3.15
N ILE A 12 9.08 -14.04 2.24
CA ILE A 12 8.74 -14.82 1.05
C ILE A 12 9.74 -14.48 -0.06
N VAL A 13 10.20 -15.49 -0.79
CA VAL A 13 11.13 -15.37 -1.91
C VAL A 13 10.54 -16.07 -3.11
N THR A 14 10.23 -15.33 -4.16
CA THR A 14 9.66 -15.89 -5.39
C THR A 14 10.63 -15.82 -6.57
N ASN A 15 11.69 -15.01 -6.46
CA ASN A 15 12.67 -14.84 -7.52
C ASN A 15 13.45 -16.12 -7.77
N GLY A 16 13.62 -16.49 -9.04
CA GLY A 16 14.42 -17.64 -9.45
C GLY A 16 13.65 -18.97 -9.43
N THR A 17 14.37 -20.07 -9.25
CA THR A 17 13.77 -21.41 -9.32
C THR A 17 13.38 -21.92 -7.93
N ALA A 18 12.39 -22.82 -7.87
CA ALA A 18 11.99 -23.46 -6.60
C ALA A 18 13.18 -24.11 -5.86
N TYR A 19 14.17 -24.59 -6.59
CA TYR A 19 15.35 -25.22 -6.01
C TYR A 19 16.41 -24.23 -5.52
N SER A 20 16.51 -23.03 -6.15
CA SER A 20 17.36 -21.94 -5.64
C SER A 20 16.82 -21.39 -4.31
N ASN A 21 15.51 -21.47 -4.10
CA ASN A 21 14.80 -21.03 -2.91
C ASN A 21 14.58 -22.13 -1.88
N LYS A 22 15.41 -23.19 -1.91
CA LYS A 22 15.31 -24.29 -0.94
C LYS A 22 15.43 -23.75 0.50
N GLY A 23 14.54 -24.25 1.36
CA GLY A 23 14.52 -23.87 2.76
C GLY A 23 14.06 -22.43 3.05
N ARG A 24 13.52 -21.70 2.05
CA ARG A 24 12.90 -20.39 2.21
C ARG A 24 11.38 -20.51 2.09
N TRP A 25 10.66 -19.51 2.58
CA TRP A 25 9.24 -19.37 2.24
C TRP A 25 9.11 -18.92 0.79
N THR A 26 8.22 -19.54 0.02
CA THR A 26 8.08 -19.27 -1.42
C THR A 26 6.68 -18.83 -1.83
N ASP A 27 5.69 -19.00 -0.95
CA ASP A 27 4.31 -18.59 -1.19
C ASP A 27 3.63 -18.30 0.15
N GLY A 28 2.61 -17.45 0.14
CA GLY A 28 1.81 -17.14 1.32
C GLY A 28 0.69 -16.15 1.03
N ASP A 29 -0.29 -16.14 1.92
CA ASP A 29 -1.38 -15.18 1.90
C ASP A 29 -1.83 -14.90 3.34
N LEU A 30 -2.23 -13.66 3.64
CA LEU A 30 -2.71 -13.19 4.93
C LEU A 30 -1.71 -13.39 6.09
N VAL A 31 -0.41 -13.37 5.78
CA VAL A 31 0.67 -13.57 6.76
C VAL A 31 1.70 -12.45 6.70
N ARG A 32 2.35 -12.26 7.84
CA ARG A 32 3.49 -11.36 8.02
C ARG A 32 4.61 -12.05 8.77
N PHE A 33 5.81 -11.46 8.71
CA PHE A 33 6.94 -11.87 9.52
C PHE A 33 7.25 -10.78 10.54
N GLN A 34 7.33 -11.17 11.81
CA GLN A 34 7.65 -10.26 12.91
C GLN A 34 8.62 -10.92 13.87
N ASN A 35 9.73 -10.26 14.16
CA ASN A 35 10.80 -10.80 15.01
C ASN A 35 11.29 -12.20 14.56
N GLY A 36 11.28 -12.45 13.25
CA GLY A 36 11.67 -13.73 12.66
C GLY A 36 10.58 -14.80 12.63
N ASN A 37 9.44 -14.59 13.26
CA ASN A 37 8.34 -15.56 13.35
C ASN A 37 7.24 -15.25 12.32
N LEU A 38 6.57 -16.31 11.87
CA LEU A 38 5.40 -16.22 10.99
C LEU A 38 4.15 -15.96 11.83
N ARG A 39 3.39 -14.92 11.46
CA ARG A 39 2.13 -14.54 12.10
C ARG A 39 1.06 -14.21 11.05
N PRO A 40 -0.24 -14.30 11.36
CA PRO A 40 -1.28 -13.77 10.50
C PRO A 40 -1.24 -12.23 10.51
N ILE A 41 -1.76 -11.61 9.47
CA ILE A 41 -2.14 -10.20 9.53
C ILE A 41 -3.41 -10.05 10.39
N GLY A 42 -3.63 -8.87 10.97
CA GLY A 42 -4.88 -8.59 11.68
C GLY A 42 -6.10 -8.52 10.75
N GLY A 43 -7.26 -8.74 11.30
CA GLY A 43 -8.53 -8.60 10.60
C GLY A 43 -8.95 -7.13 10.44
N TRP A 44 -10.05 -6.93 9.73
CA TRP A 44 -10.61 -5.60 9.46
C TRP A 44 -12.13 -5.59 9.62
N GLU A 45 -12.65 -4.44 9.96
CA GLU A 45 -14.09 -4.21 10.09
C GLU A 45 -14.53 -2.93 9.36
N LYS A 46 -15.82 -2.87 9.00
CA LYS A 46 -16.35 -1.72 8.28
C LYS A 46 -16.51 -0.52 9.21
N LEU A 47 -15.86 0.59 8.89
CA LEU A 47 -16.08 1.88 9.55
C LEU A 47 -17.43 2.51 9.15
N LYS A 48 -17.97 2.15 8.00
CA LYS A 48 -19.28 2.56 7.50
C LYS A 48 -20.00 1.36 6.88
N PRO A 49 -21.26 1.11 7.24
CA PRO A 49 -22.01 -0.04 6.71
C PRO A 49 -22.32 0.07 5.21
N THR A 50 -22.43 1.30 4.68
CA THR A 50 -22.75 1.57 3.28
C THR A 50 -21.54 2.09 2.52
N ALA A 51 -21.37 1.68 1.27
CA ALA A 51 -20.31 2.18 0.40
C ALA A 51 -20.46 3.69 0.12
N LEU A 52 -19.34 4.35 -0.06
CA LEU A 52 -19.26 5.71 -0.62
C LEU A 52 -19.55 5.65 -2.13
N THR A 53 -20.04 6.74 -2.68
CA THR A 53 -20.23 6.85 -4.14
C THR A 53 -18.89 7.10 -4.83
N GLY A 54 -18.59 6.33 -5.86
CA GLY A 54 -17.32 6.37 -6.58
C GLY A 54 -16.21 5.54 -5.93
N THR A 55 -15.18 5.21 -6.70
CA THR A 55 -14.01 4.47 -6.20
C THR A 55 -13.11 5.39 -5.37
N PRO A 56 -12.80 5.08 -4.10
CA PRO A 56 -11.90 5.87 -3.28
C PRO A 56 -10.47 5.86 -3.85
N THR A 57 -9.84 7.02 -3.85
CA THR A 57 -8.50 7.21 -4.41
C THR A 57 -7.50 7.80 -3.42
N ALA A 58 -7.94 8.47 -2.39
CA ALA A 58 -7.08 9.03 -1.37
C ALA A 58 -7.79 9.11 -0.01
N LEU A 59 -7.01 8.97 1.05
CA LEU A 59 -7.39 9.14 2.44
C LEU A 59 -6.44 10.15 3.10
N PHE A 60 -6.99 10.92 4.04
CA PHE A 60 -6.22 11.83 4.86
C PHE A 60 -6.87 11.97 6.24
N THR A 61 -6.06 11.96 7.30
CA THR A 61 -6.52 12.10 8.67
C THR A 61 -5.83 13.26 9.37
N TYR A 62 -6.58 14.01 10.15
CA TYR A 62 -6.07 15.07 11.01
C TYR A 62 -7.07 15.35 12.14
N SER A 63 -6.70 16.19 13.11
CA SER A 63 -7.60 16.61 14.19
C SER A 63 -7.91 18.11 14.08
N ASP A 64 -9.15 18.48 14.46
CA ASP A 64 -9.50 19.89 14.64
C ASP A 64 -8.89 20.46 15.94
N ASN A 65 -9.05 21.78 16.18
CA ASN A 65 -8.53 22.42 17.37
C ASN A 65 -9.22 21.97 18.68
N ALA A 66 -10.35 21.28 18.58
CA ALA A 66 -11.06 20.68 19.72
C ALA A 66 -10.61 19.22 19.98
N GLY A 67 -9.70 18.68 19.16
CA GLY A 67 -9.19 17.31 19.26
C GLY A 67 -10.12 16.26 18.63
N ASN A 68 -11.14 16.66 17.86
CA ASN A 68 -11.97 15.68 17.16
C ASN A 68 -11.22 15.12 15.95
N PRO A 69 -11.17 13.79 15.77
CA PRO A 69 -10.57 13.18 14.61
C PRO A 69 -11.41 13.45 13.36
N ILE A 70 -10.72 13.74 12.27
CA ILE A 70 -11.32 14.00 10.96
C ILE A 70 -10.66 13.05 9.96
N LEU A 71 -11.49 12.31 9.21
CA LEU A 71 -11.08 11.48 8.08
C LEU A 71 -11.66 12.07 6.81
N ALA A 72 -10.81 12.48 5.88
CA ALA A 72 -11.21 12.89 4.54
C ALA A 72 -11.01 11.73 3.56
N VAL A 73 -11.98 11.53 2.67
CA VAL A 73 -11.97 10.49 1.64
C VAL A 73 -12.29 11.12 0.30
N GLY A 74 -11.35 11.06 -0.63
CA GLY A 74 -11.56 11.44 -2.02
C GLY A 74 -11.92 10.21 -2.85
N THR A 75 -13.06 10.26 -3.53
CA THR A 75 -13.45 9.26 -4.52
C THR A 75 -13.36 9.87 -5.93
N ARG A 76 -13.43 9.05 -6.96
CA ARG A 76 -13.46 9.57 -8.34
C ARG A 76 -14.59 10.56 -8.63
N GLU A 77 -15.65 10.54 -7.84
CA GLU A 77 -16.86 11.32 -8.08
C GLU A 77 -17.13 12.37 -6.99
N LYS A 78 -16.71 12.10 -5.75
CA LYS A 78 -17.10 12.88 -4.58
C LYS A 78 -16.00 13.02 -3.55
N VAL A 79 -16.20 13.95 -2.63
CA VAL A 79 -15.37 14.14 -1.45
C VAL A 79 -16.22 13.98 -0.20
N TYR A 80 -15.76 13.13 0.72
CA TYR A 80 -16.45 12.86 1.98
C TYR A 80 -15.55 13.18 3.17
N VAL A 81 -16.17 13.55 4.26
CA VAL A 81 -15.50 13.73 5.56
C VAL A 81 -16.28 13.00 6.64
N LEU A 82 -15.58 12.24 7.47
CA LEU A 82 -16.06 11.72 8.73
C LEU A 82 -15.54 12.59 9.86
N THR A 83 -16.41 13.18 10.63
CA THR A 83 -16.09 13.89 11.89
C THR A 83 -17.20 13.69 12.89
N ARG A 84 -16.86 13.62 14.19
CA ARG A 84 -17.84 13.41 15.27
C ARG A 84 -18.81 12.25 14.98
N ASN A 85 -18.27 11.15 14.42
CA ASN A 85 -19.00 9.94 14.03
C ASN A 85 -20.12 10.16 12.97
N THR A 86 -20.05 11.26 12.21
CA THR A 86 -21.00 11.61 11.15
C THR A 86 -20.29 11.82 9.81
N TRP A 87 -20.84 11.21 8.77
CA TRP A 87 -20.35 11.35 7.41
C TRP A 87 -21.02 12.52 6.69
N TYR A 88 -20.21 13.38 6.11
CA TYR A 88 -20.62 14.53 5.32
C TYR A 88 -20.13 14.38 3.88
N ASP A 89 -21.01 14.62 2.91
CA ASP A 89 -20.64 14.83 1.51
C ASP A 89 -20.30 16.31 1.35
N ILE A 90 -19.00 16.58 1.16
CA ILE A 90 -18.46 17.95 1.05
C ILE A 90 -18.07 18.31 -0.38
N THR A 91 -18.58 17.55 -1.37
CA THR A 91 -18.26 17.76 -2.78
C THR A 91 -18.59 19.18 -3.18
N PRO A 92 -17.64 19.94 -3.75
CA PRO A 92 -17.88 21.32 -4.19
C PRO A 92 -18.93 21.41 -5.29
N ALA A 93 -19.65 22.52 -5.34
CA ALA A 93 -20.54 22.80 -6.46
C ALA A 93 -19.75 22.88 -7.78
N ASN A 94 -20.26 22.26 -8.83
CA ASN A 94 -19.62 22.17 -10.15
C ASN A 94 -18.24 21.51 -10.11
N PHE A 95 -18.04 20.54 -9.22
CA PHE A 95 -16.85 19.73 -9.16
C PHE A 95 -16.71 18.91 -10.45
N VAL A 96 -15.54 18.95 -11.07
CA VAL A 96 -15.25 18.16 -12.28
C VAL A 96 -14.75 16.79 -11.86
N THR A 97 -15.56 15.78 -12.12
CA THR A 97 -15.25 14.39 -11.76
C THR A 97 -14.22 13.76 -12.69
N ASP A 98 -13.52 12.76 -12.21
CA ASP A 98 -12.55 11.99 -12.99
C ASP A 98 -13.21 11.26 -14.19
N ALA A 99 -14.46 10.84 -14.03
CA ALA A 99 -15.23 10.20 -15.10
C ALA A 99 -15.47 11.10 -16.32
N SER A 100 -15.45 12.44 -16.14
CA SER A 100 -15.63 13.40 -17.23
C SER A 100 -14.36 13.69 -18.04
N ASN A 101 -13.21 13.30 -17.52
CA ASN A 101 -11.89 13.60 -18.10
C ASN A 101 -11.17 12.37 -18.68
N ASP A 102 -11.82 11.20 -18.70
CA ASP A 102 -11.25 10.03 -19.35
C ASP A 102 -11.05 10.30 -20.85
N PRO A 103 -9.80 10.40 -21.34
CA PRO A 103 -9.56 10.73 -22.74
C PRO A 103 -9.92 9.55 -23.63
N LEU A 104 -11.08 9.61 -24.22
CA LEU A 104 -11.51 8.65 -25.21
C LEU A 104 -11.12 9.19 -26.59
N GLY A 105 -9.88 8.85 -27.00
CA GLY A 105 -9.42 9.15 -28.36
C GLY A 105 -9.87 8.11 -29.36
N PHE A 106 -9.80 8.47 -30.66
CA PHE A 106 -9.85 7.50 -31.74
C PHE A 106 -8.77 6.44 -31.52
N GLY A 107 -9.18 5.15 -31.51
CA GLY A 107 -8.25 4.03 -31.31
C GLY A 107 -8.10 3.54 -29.86
N ALA A 108 -8.84 4.09 -28.90
CA ALA A 108 -9.03 3.45 -27.61
C ALA A 108 -9.94 2.22 -27.78
N TYR A 109 -9.63 1.08 -27.15
CA TYR A 109 -10.39 -0.18 -27.22
C TYR A 109 -10.17 -1.07 -28.45
N ASN A 110 -10.86 -2.19 -28.44
CA ASN A 110 -10.79 -3.18 -29.50
C ASN A 110 -11.32 -2.62 -30.84
N TYR A 111 -10.66 -2.99 -31.90
CA TYR A 111 -11.08 -2.68 -33.25
C TYR A 111 -12.49 -3.24 -33.52
N ASN A 112 -13.36 -2.46 -34.18
CA ASN A 112 -14.71 -2.87 -34.60
C ASN A 112 -15.75 -3.04 -33.48
N VAL A 113 -15.69 -2.22 -32.42
CA VAL A 113 -16.66 -2.28 -31.30
C VAL A 113 -17.74 -1.20 -31.40
N GLU A 114 -17.50 -0.08 -32.11
CA GLU A 114 -18.44 1.02 -32.33
C GLU A 114 -18.30 1.57 -33.79
N ASP A 115 -19.26 2.34 -34.25
CA ASP A 115 -19.26 2.86 -35.62
C ASP A 115 -18.12 3.86 -35.87
N TYR A 116 -17.65 3.92 -37.10
CA TYR A 116 -16.55 4.80 -37.49
C TYR A 116 -17.01 6.26 -37.43
N GLY A 117 -16.33 7.03 -36.57
CA GLY A 117 -16.62 8.46 -36.40
C GLY A 117 -17.39 8.81 -35.13
N ASP A 118 -17.88 7.83 -34.37
CA ASP A 118 -18.51 8.07 -33.08
C ASP A 118 -17.48 8.13 -31.93
N ALA A 119 -17.69 9.08 -31.02
CA ALA A 119 -16.93 9.18 -29.79
C ALA A 119 -17.29 8.01 -28.92
N ARG A 120 -16.26 7.20 -28.51
CA ARG A 120 -16.48 6.00 -27.73
C ARG A 120 -17.10 6.30 -26.37
N SER A 121 -18.03 5.43 -25.95
CA SER A 121 -18.70 5.54 -24.67
C SER A 121 -17.71 5.37 -23.50
N GLN A 122 -17.85 6.17 -22.46
CA GLN A 122 -16.94 6.26 -21.31
C GLN A 122 -17.07 5.08 -20.33
N SER A 123 -17.75 4.02 -20.68
CA SER A 123 -18.00 2.92 -19.76
C SER A 123 -16.83 1.93 -19.73
N GLY A 124 -16.01 2.01 -18.73
CA GLY A 124 -15.30 0.85 -18.22
C GLY A 124 -13.78 0.80 -18.20
N LEU A 125 -13.03 1.72 -18.80
CA LEU A 125 -11.57 1.68 -18.76
C LEU A 125 -10.95 2.93 -18.12
N LEU A 126 -10.25 2.72 -17.03
CA LEU A 126 -9.53 3.72 -16.26
C LEU A 126 -8.05 3.71 -16.61
N PHE A 127 -7.64 4.38 -17.68
CA PHE A 127 -6.22 4.51 -18.01
C PHE A 127 -5.47 5.48 -17.08
N ASN A 128 -6.14 6.48 -16.56
CA ASN A 128 -5.58 7.47 -15.64
C ASN A 128 -6.49 7.59 -14.43
N THR A 129 -6.06 7.11 -13.30
CA THR A 129 -6.73 7.41 -12.02
C THR A 129 -6.19 8.72 -11.52
N THR A 130 -6.97 9.79 -11.57
CA THR A 130 -6.62 11.02 -10.87
C THR A 130 -6.65 10.78 -9.38
N SER A 131 -5.68 11.33 -8.68
CA SER A 131 -5.62 11.28 -7.23
C SER A 131 -6.05 12.62 -6.64
N PHE A 132 -6.64 12.55 -5.46
CA PHE A 132 -6.75 13.70 -4.59
C PHE A 132 -5.44 13.92 -3.85
N SER A 133 -5.13 15.18 -3.59
CA SER A 133 -4.20 15.59 -2.55
C SER A 133 -4.97 16.32 -1.46
N PHE A 134 -4.71 15.93 -0.24
CA PHE A 134 -5.30 16.51 0.96
C PHE A 134 -4.20 17.03 1.86
N ASP A 135 -4.46 18.12 2.54
CA ASP A 135 -3.63 18.64 3.63
C ASP A 135 -4.46 19.51 4.56
N ASN A 136 -3.91 19.89 5.69
CA ASN A 136 -4.59 20.76 6.64
C ASN A 136 -3.94 22.13 6.77
N TRP A 137 -4.76 23.16 6.78
CA TRP A 137 -4.41 24.56 7.09
C TRP A 137 -4.97 24.93 8.46
N GLY A 138 -4.21 24.62 9.51
CA GLY A 138 -4.76 24.62 10.86
C GLY A 138 -5.84 23.55 10.99
N GLU A 139 -7.06 23.94 11.30
CA GLU A 139 -8.22 23.02 11.36
C GLU A 139 -8.97 22.88 10.01
N PHE A 140 -8.62 23.70 9.01
CA PHE A 140 -9.28 23.64 7.71
C PHE A 140 -8.67 22.56 6.83
N LEU A 141 -9.52 21.77 6.18
CA LEU A 141 -9.11 20.84 5.16
C LEU A 141 -8.86 21.59 3.85
N ILE A 142 -7.68 21.45 3.29
CA ILE A 142 -7.33 21.93 1.96
C ILE A 142 -7.24 20.70 1.04
N PHE A 143 -7.86 20.76 -0.13
CA PHE A 143 -7.82 19.66 -1.06
C PHE A 143 -7.84 20.10 -2.52
N CYS A 144 -7.28 19.25 -3.36
CA CYS A 144 -7.28 19.41 -4.81
C CYS A 144 -7.44 18.04 -5.47
N SER A 145 -8.28 17.97 -6.49
CA SER A 145 -8.31 16.84 -7.42
C SER A 145 -7.64 17.25 -8.71
N ALA A 146 -6.76 16.40 -9.23
CA ALA A 146 -6.10 16.66 -10.50
C ALA A 146 -7.08 16.70 -11.69
N SER A 147 -8.28 16.10 -11.57
CA SER A 147 -9.32 16.16 -12.59
C SER A 147 -9.97 17.54 -12.69
N ASP A 148 -10.19 18.21 -11.57
CA ASP A 148 -10.78 19.55 -11.50
C ASP A 148 -9.74 20.66 -11.51
N GLY A 149 -8.58 20.40 -10.93
CA GLY A 149 -7.44 21.31 -10.89
C GLY A 149 -7.62 22.57 -10.04
N LYS A 150 -8.69 22.66 -9.24
CA LYS A 150 -8.93 23.77 -8.31
C LYS A 150 -8.52 23.38 -6.90
N ILE A 151 -8.13 24.38 -6.10
CA ILE A 151 -7.83 24.21 -4.68
C ILE A 151 -9.05 24.63 -3.88
N TYR A 152 -9.53 23.72 -3.03
CA TYR A 152 -10.69 23.91 -2.18
C TYR A 152 -10.31 23.92 -0.71
N GLN A 153 -11.13 24.63 0.07
CA GLN A 153 -11.10 24.70 1.53
C GLN A 153 -12.42 24.23 2.09
N TRP A 154 -12.37 23.45 3.16
CA TRP A 154 -13.54 23.07 3.95
C TRP A 154 -13.25 23.30 5.44
N ARG A 155 -14.24 23.79 6.18
CA ARG A 155 -14.10 24.16 7.59
C ARG A 155 -14.97 23.28 8.48
N PRO A 156 -14.41 22.63 9.51
CA PRO A 156 -15.18 21.77 10.43
C PRO A 156 -16.16 22.54 11.32
N HIS A 157 -15.99 23.84 11.45
CA HIS A 157 -16.80 24.72 12.32
C HIS A 157 -17.50 25.87 11.59
N GLY A 158 -17.60 25.83 10.25
CA GLY A 158 -18.44 26.70 9.44
C GLY A 158 -18.34 28.19 9.75
N GLY A 159 -17.14 28.73 9.91
CA GLY A 159 -16.94 30.16 10.19
C GLY A 159 -17.43 30.62 11.59
N GLY A 160 -17.43 29.72 12.59
CA GLY A 160 -17.74 30.05 13.99
C GLY A 160 -19.13 29.59 14.47
N THR A 161 -19.84 28.82 13.65
CA THR A 161 -21.20 28.32 13.99
C THR A 161 -21.23 26.94 14.61
N ASN A 162 -20.09 26.29 14.85
CA ASN A 162 -19.96 24.90 15.30
C ASN A 162 -20.61 23.83 14.38
N THR A 163 -21.05 24.23 13.21
CA THR A 163 -21.57 23.30 12.17
C THR A 163 -20.58 23.24 11.03
N PRO A 164 -20.25 22.05 10.51
CA PRO A 164 -19.37 21.93 9.37
C PRO A 164 -19.91 22.66 8.13
N ASP A 165 -19.03 23.17 7.28
CA ASP A 165 -19.42 23.68 5.97
C ASP A 165 -20.13 22.57 5.18
N ALA A 166 -21.20 22.93 4.47
CA ALA A 166 -21.99 21.97 3.70
C ALA A 166 -21.23 21.42 2.47
N ALA A 167 -20.25 22.17 1.96
CA ALA A 167 -19.42 21.78 0.83
C ALA A 167 -18.07 22.51 0.86
N GLY A 168 -17.08 21.95 0.16
CA GLY A 168 -15.82 22.63 -0.07
C GLY A 168 -15.99 23.89 -0.92
N THR A 169 -15.27 24.96 -0.58
CA THR A 169 -15.30 26.23 -1.30
C THR A 169 -13.95 26.49 -1.98
N ALA A 170 -13.94 26.86 -3.23
CA ALA A 170 -12.71 27.19 -3.96
C ALA A 170 -12.01 28.41 -3.31
N ILE A 171 -10.70 28.30 -3.10
CA ILE A 171 -9.89 29.38 -2.56
C ILE A 171 -9.78 30.50 -3.61
N THR A 172 -10.14 31.71 -3.20
CA THR A 172 -10.14 32.89 -4.08
C THR A 172 -8.70 33.18 -4.55
N ASN A 173 -8.55 33.54 -5.83
CA ASN A 173 -7.28 33.82 -6.49
C ASN A 173 -6.27 32.67 -6.55
N ALA A 174 -6.60 31.48 -6.03
CA ALA A 174 -5.73 30.32 -6.20
C ALA A 174 -5.62 29.95 -7.68
N PRO A 175 -4.45 29.49 -8.16
CA PRO A 175 -4.30 29.03 -9.53
C PRO A 175 -5.18 27.82 -9.78
N THR A 176 -5.55 27.61 -11.04
CA THR A 176 -6.33 26.45 -11.50
C THR A 176 -5.47 25.55 -12.39
N GLY A 177 -5.99 24.38 -12.76
CA GLY A 177 -5.23 23.40 -13.55
C GLY A 177 -4.08 22.76 -12.77
N ASN A 178 -4.25 22.63 -11.46
CA ASN A 178 -3.24 22.05 -10.57
C ASN A 178 -3.34 20.52 -10.56
N LEU A 179 -2.20 19.85 -10.35
CA LEU A 179 -2.11 18.42 -10.16
C LEU A 179 -2.33 18.02 -8.68
N GLY A 180 -2.07 18.94 -7.76
CA GLY A 180 -2.20 18.67 -6.34
C GLY A 180 -1.91 19.89 -5.47
N VAL A 181 -2.06 19.71 -4.16
CA VAL A 181 -1.84 20.74 -3.14
C VAL A 181 -1.08 20.16 -1.95
N ILE A 182 -0.22 20.97 -1.34
CA ILE A 182 0.48 20.67 -0.08
C ILE A 182 0.54 21.96 0.74
N VAL A 183 0.41 21.83 2.05
CA VAL A 183 0.63 22.92 3.00
C VAL A 183 1.99 22.72 3.67
N THR A 184 2.87 23.72 3.60
CA THR A 184 4.21 23.63 4.20
C THR A 184 4.20 23.96 5.69
N ASN A 185 5.28 23.63 6.39
CA ASN A 185 5.46 23.96 7.80
C ASN A 185 5.50 25.46 8.03
N GLU A 186 5.96 26.24 7.04
CA GLU A 186 6.01 27.72 7.08
C GLU A 186 4.65 28.36 6.83
N ARG A 187 3.60 27.55 6.64
CA ARG A 187 2.24 28.02 6.42
C ARG A 187 2.06 28.71 5.06
N HIS A 188 2.57 28.07 4.01
CA HIS A 188 2.22 28.36 2.62
C HIS A 188 1.42 27.18 2.04
N ILE A 189 0.44 27.45 1.21
CA ILE A 189 -0.23 26.46 0.39
C ILE A 189 0.50 26.40 -0.94
N LEU A 190 1.05 25.22 -1.30
CA LEU A 190 1.72 24.98 -2.57
C LEU A 190 0.72 24.40 -3.57
N ALA A 191 0.64 24.96 -4.75
CA ALA A 191 -0.07 24.45 -5.91
C ALA A 191 0.92 23.74 -6.82
N ILE A 192 0.79 22.43 -6.95
CA ILE A 192 1.67 21.56 -7.74
C ILE A 192 1.15 21.48 -9.19
N GLY A 193 2.02 21.68 -10.17
CA GLY A 193 1.61 21.71 -11.59
C GLY A 193 0.72 22.92 -11.92
N SER A 194 1.01 24.05 -11.29
CA SER A 194 0.17 25.24 -11.26
C SER A 194 -0.10 25.85 -12.62
N GLY A 195 -1.36 26.21 -12.88
CA GLY A 195 -1.77 26.89 -14.12
C GLY A 195 -1.75 25.99 -15.36
N GLY A 196 -1.74 24.67 -15.17
CA GLY A 196 -1.63 23.71 -16.28
C GLY A 196 -0.19 23.48 -16.75
N ASP A 197 0.81 24.15 -16.16
CA ASP A 197 2.23 23.86 -16.40
C ASP A 197 2.70 22.77 -15.42
N PRO A 198 2.95 21.54 -15.88
CA PRO A 198 3.28 20.42 -15.00
C PRO A 198 4.65 20.56 -14.32
N ARG A 199 5.44 21.57 -14.65
CA ARG A 199 6.74 21.85 -14.03
C ARG A 199 6.69 23.03 -13.06
N LYS A 200 5.56 23.75 -13.00
CA LYS A 200 5.42 24.94 -12.19
C LYS A 200 4.87 24.60 -10.81
N ILE A 201 5.52 25.13 -9.77
CA ILE A 201 5.04 25.13 -8.40
C ILE A 201 4.77 26.59 -8.02
N ALA A 202 3.56 26.91 -7.60
CA ALA A 202 3.21 28.22 -7.08
C ALA A 202 2.79 28.12 -5.62
N TRP A 203 2.96 29.20 -4.84
CA TRP A 203 2.55 29.23 -3.44
C TRP A 203 1.91 30.56 -3.06
N CYS A 204 0.96 30.48 -2.10
CA CYS A 204 0.34 31.67 -1.54
C CYS A 204 1.31 32.41 -0.60
N SER A 205 0.98 33.63 -0.20
CA SER A 205 1.71 34.31 0.87
C SER A 205 1.51 33.60 2.21
N ARG A 206 2.50 33.70 3.08
CA ARG A 206 2.46 33.11 4.42
C ARG A 206 1.21 33.57 5.17
N GLU A 207 0.46 32.63 5.76
CA GLU A 207 -0.78 32.88 6.52
C GLU A 207 -1.87 33.63 5.73
N ALA A 208 -1.79 33.66 4.39
CA ALA A 208 -2.73 34.38 3.54
C ALA A 208 -3.10 33.56 2.30
N GLU A 209 -4.03 32.63 2.47
CA GLU A 209 -4.43 31.61 1.50
C GLU A 209 -5.04 32.20 0.20
N THR A 210 -5.47 33.45 0.24
CA THR A 210 -6.04 34.15 -0.94
C THR A 210 -5.04 35.03 -1.70
N THR A 211 -3.79 35.13 -1.23
CA THR A 211 -2.75 35.99 -1.81
C THR A 211 -1.74 35.12 -2.59
N TRP A 212 -1.88 35.06 -3.92
CA TRP A 212 -1.07 34.23 -4.81
C TRP A 212 -0.17 35.01 -5.77
N SER A 213 -0.37 36.32 -5.88
CA SER A 213 0.46 37.16 -6.74
C SER A 213 1.69 37.66 -6.00
N ALA A 214 2.88 37.38 -6.53
CA ALA A 214 4.13 37.84 -5.96
C ALA A 214 4.21 39.37 -5.92
N ALA A 215 4.60 39.92 -4.78
CA ALA A 215 4.83 41.36 -4.57
C ALA A 215 5.96 41.55 -3.56
N ALA A 216 6.59 42.73 -3.58
CA ALA A 216 7.68 43.08 -2.64
C ALA A 216 7.25 43.03 -1.16
N THR A 217 5.94 43.12 -0.89
CA THR A 217 5.37 43.16 0.45
C THR A 217 4.84 41.81 0.96
N ASN A 218 4.92 40.75 0.15
CA ASN A 218 4.42 39.42 0.52
C ASN A 218 5.44 38.33 0.21
N THR A 219 5.11 37.09 0.54
CA THR A 219 5.96 35.91 0.31
C THR A 219 5.41 34.98 -0.77
N ALA A 220 4.34 35.37 -1.49
CA ALA A 220 3.82 34.60 -2.59
C ALA A 220 4.83 34.51 -3.74
N GLY A 221 4.84 33.41 -4.47
CA GLY A 221 5.76 33.24 -5.58
C GLY A 221 5.52 31.97 -6.37
N ASP A 222 6.39 31.72 -7.32
CA ASP A 222 6.40 30.50 -8.10
C ASP A 222 7.83 30.13 -8.53
N LEU A 223 8.06 28.84 -8.80
CA LEU A 223 9.29 28.30 -9.35
C LEU A 223 8.98 27.22 -10.36
N GLN A 224 9.87 27.04 -11.31
CA GLN A 224 9.85 25.86 -12.18
C GLN A 224 10.86 24.83 -11.68
N VAL A 225 10.46 23.56 -11.70
CA VAL A 225 11.34 22.45 -11.37
C VAL A 225 12.45 22.38 -12.44
N PRO A 226 13.72 22.37 -12.03
CA PRO A 226 14.85 22.43 -12.97
C PRO A 226 15.04 21.16 -13.80
N THR A 227 14.47 20.04 -13.36
CA THR A 227 14.54 18.76 -14.08
C THR A 227 13.82 18.83 -15.43
N SER A 228 14.22 17.96 -16.37
CA SER A 228 13.56 17.83 -17.66
C SER A 228 12.16 17.21 -17.58
N GLY A 229 11.84 16.53 -16.47
CA GLY A 229 10.58 15.82 -16.26
C GLY A 229 9.45 16.70 -15.77
N ARG A 230 8.23 16.27 -16.00
CA ARG A 230 7.02 16.87 -15.39
C ARG A 230 6.83 16.33 -13.98
N VAL A 231 6.31 17.16 -13.08
CA VAL A 231 5.90 16.73 -11.74
C VAL A 231 4.66 15.84 -11.87
N ILE A 232 4.71 14.71 -11.21
CA ILE A 232 3.58 13.76 -11.13
C ILE A 232 2.92 13.76 -9.76
N GLY A 233 3.65 14.16 -8.71
CA GLY A 233 3.15 14.22 -7.34
C GLY A 233 4.16 14.86 -6.40
N ALA A 234 3.73 15.10 -5.19
CA ALA A 234 4.59 15.65 -4.14
C ALA A 234 4.15 15.12 -2.78
N ILE A 235 5.08 15.05 -1.84
CA ILE A 235 4.85 14.60 -0.47
C ILE A 235 5.73 15.37 0.51
N LYS A 236 5.25 15.59 1.72
CA LYS A 236 6.05 16.16 2.81
C LYS A 236 7.08 15.15 3.30
N TRP A 237 8.28 15.62 3.52
CA TRP A 237 9.34 14.87 4.17
C TRP A 237 10.12 15.77 5.12
N GLN A 238 9.99 15.50 6.40
CA GLN A 238 10.54 16.38 7.46
C GLN A 238 10.03 17.83 7.31
N THR A 239 10.93 18.78 7.07
CA THR A 239 10.60 20.21 6.85
C THR A 239 10.40 20.56 5.37
N ASP A 240 10.73 19.66 4.46
CA ASP A 240 10.77 19.92 3.05
C ASP A 240 9.63 19.22 2.30
N VAL A 241 9.53 19.51 1.01
CA VAL A 241 8.62 18.84 0.09
C VAL A 241 9.45 18.10 -0.96
N VAL A 242 9.21 16.80 -1.09
CA VAL A 242 9.81 15.99 -2.15
C VAL A 242 8.85 15.95 -3.33
N LEU A 243 9.33 16.41 -4.47
CA LEU A 243 8.63 16.47 -5.75
C LEU A 243 9.02 15.24 -6.56
N PHE A 244 8.04 14.43 -6.94
CA PHE A 244 8.22 13.29 -7.82
C PHE A 244 7.99 13.71 -9.26
N THR A 245 8.93 13.36 -10.13
CA THR A 245 8.85 13.65 -11.56
C THR A 245 8.82 12.35 -12.35
N ASP A 246 8.51 12.43 -13.63
CA ASP A 246 8.57 11.27 -14.54
C ASP A 246 10.00 10.84 -14.90
N THR A 247 11.02 11.52 -14.38
CA THR A 247 12.44 11.17 -14.53
C THR A 247 13.17 10.88 -13.22
N GLY A 248 12.64 11.33 -12.08
CA GLY A 248 13.28 11.18 -10.78
C GLY A 248 12.60 11.99 -9.69
N ILE A 249 13.35 12.45 -8.72
CA ILE A 249 12.85 13.26 -7.61
C ILE A 249 13.65 14.54 -7.42
N ALA A 250 12.98 15.61 -6.94
CA ALA A 250 13.59 16.87 -6.54
C ALA A 250 13.12 17.23 -5.13
N ARG A 251 13.97 17.91 -4.38
CA ARG A 251 13.68 18.40 -3.04
C ARG A 251 13.44 19.90 -3.09
N MET A 252 12.30 20.34 -2.58
CA MET A 252 11.97 21.74 -2.39
C MET A 252 12.09 22.08 -0.92
N TYR A 253 12.90 23.09 -0.59
CA TYR A 253 13.26 23.48 0.77
C TYR A 253 13.09 24.98 0.97
N TYR A 254 12.81 25.37 2.22
CA TYR A 254 12.64 26.78 2.58
C TYR A 254 13.98 27.49 2.71
N THR A 255 14.15 28.63 2.03
CA THR A 255 15.38 29.46 2.05
C THR A 255 15.19 30.77 2.80
N GLY A 256 13.94 31.15 3.07
CA GLY A 256 13.63 32.48 3.60
C GLY A 256 13.64 33.56 2.52
N GLN A 257 13.24 34.78 2.93
CA GLN A 257 13.24 35.93 2.02
C GLN A 257 14.66 36.32 1.58
N PRO A 258 14.85 36.79 0.33
CA PRO A 258 13.81 37.16 -0.65
C PRO A 258 13.30 36.01 -1.53
N PHE A 259 13.94 34.84 -1.54
CA PHE A 259 13.64 33.76 -2.50
C PHE A 259 12.55 32.79 -2.03
N VAL A 260 12.26 32.74 -0.76
CA VAL A 260 11.26 31.91 -0.06
C VAL A 260 11.56 30.40 -0.19
N TYR A 261 11.63 29.85 -1.39
CA TYR A 261 11.95 28.44 -1.63
C TYR A 261 13.04 28.25 -2.66
N GLY A 262 13.79 27.15 -2.50
CA GLY A 262 14.73 26.62 -3.48
C GLY A 262 14.36 25.19 -3.86
N ILE A 263 14.75 24.76 -5.05
CA ILE A 263 14.53 23.38 -5.55
C ILE A 263 15.90 22.81 -5.94
N GLN A 264 16.18 21.59 -5.51
CA GLN A 264 17.39 20.85 -5.80
C GLN A 264 17.05 19.43 -6.27
N ASP A 265 17.74 18.93 -7.29
CA ASP A 265 17.63 17.53 -7.70
C ASP A 265 18.11 16.61 -6.57
N ALA A 266 17.36 15.55 -6.30
CA ALA A 266 17.62 14.60 -5.22
C ALA A 266 17.82 13.16 -5.70
N GLY A 267 17.45 12.86 -6.95
CA GLY A 267 17.67 11.54 -7.56
C GLY A 267 17.14 11.45 -8.98
N THR A 268 17.82 10.63 -9.79
CA THR A 268 17.46 10.35 -11.18
C THR A 268 17.23 8.85 -11.38
N ASN A 269 16.47 8.45 -12.40
CA ASN A 269 16.13 7.05 -12.71
C ASN A 269 15.39 6.32 -11.58
N CYS A 270 14.67 7.05 -10.74
CA CYS A 270 13.93 6.53 -9.60
C CYS A 270 12.45 6.95 -9.65
N LYS A 271 11.88 7.00 -10.81
CA LYS A 271 10.50 7.39 -11.07
C LYS A 271 9.52 6.53 -10.28
N ALA A 272 8.53 7.14 -9.65
CA ALA A 272 7.40 6.44 -9.06
C ALA A 272 6.43 5.96 -10.14
N ILE A 273 5.95 4.71 -10.02
CA ILE A 273 4.99 4.12 -10.96
C ILE A 273 3.60 4.75 -10.80
N SER A 274 3.25 5.16 -9.58
CA SER A 274 1.99 5.83 -9.22
C SER A 274 2.25 6.85 -8.12
N THR A 275 1.56 7.97 -8.16
CA THR A 275 1.58 8.98 -7.09
C THR A 275 1.00 8.46 -5.79
N ARG A 276 0.02 7.55 -5.89
CA ARG A 276 -0.65 6.90 -4.76
C ARG A 276 0.20 5.80 -4.11
N GLY A 277 1.23 5.30 -4.82
CA GLY A 277 2.19 4.31 -4.34
C GLY A 277 3.37 4.90 -3.57
N ILE A 278 3.40 6.23 -3.36
CA ILE A 278 4.42 6.91 -2.58
C ILE A 278 3.98 6.92 -1.12
N VAL A 279 4.80 6.39 -0.24
CA VAL A 279 4.50 6.21 1.18
C VAL A 279 5.51 6.96 2.03
N SER A 280 5.02 7.70 3.02
CA SER A 280 5.86 8.31 4.06
C SER A 280 5.83 7.46 5.32
N ALA A 281 7.00 7.05 5.78
CA ALA A 281 7.21 6.36 7.05
C ALA A 281 7.89 7.28 8.11
N GLY A 282 7.59 8.56 8.04
CA GLY A 282 8.15 9.58 8.93
C GLY A 282 9.57 9.98 8.57
N ASN A 283 10.55 9.15 8.86
CA ASN A 283 11.95 9.45 8.62
C ASN A 283 12.40 9.24 7.17
N PHE A 284 11.69 8.43 6.42
CA PHE A 284 12.00 8.13 5.03
C PHE A 284 10.74 8.03 4.18
N LEU A 285 10.91 8.14 2.88
CA LEU A 285 9.89 7.89 1.87
C LEU A 285 10.21 6.58 1.16
N ALA A 286 9.20 5.79 0.83
CA ALA A 286 9.36 4.60 0.00
C ALA A 286 8.32 4.58 -1.12
N TRP A 287 8.69 4.06 -2.27
CA TRP A 287 7.78 3.95 -3.41
C TRP A 287 8.12 2.80 -4.33
N MET A 288 7.10 2.33 -5.01
CA MET A 288 7.23 1.38 -6.09
C MET A 288 7.58 2.12 -7.38
N GLY A 289 8.68 1.74 -8.01
CA GLY A 289 9.09 2.18 -9.34
C GLY A 289 8.51 1.31 -10.44
N GLU A 290 8.99 1.49 -11.68
CA GLU A 290 8.50 0.71 -12.82
C GLU A 290 8.97 -0.75 -12.81
N ASN A 291 10.12 -1.03 -12.19
CA ASN A 291 10.71 -2.38 -12.11
C ASN A 291 11.49 -2.62 -10.82
N SER A 292 11.35 -1.77 -9.81
CA SER A 292 12.04 -1.91 -8.53
C SER A 292 11.39 -1.04 -7.46
N PHE A 293 11.84 -1.16 -6.23
CA PHE A 293 11.40 -0.35 -5.11
C PHE A 293 12.52 0.57 -4.66
N PHE A 294 12.15 1.76 -4.22
CA PHE A 294 13.09 2.79 -3.80
C PHE A 294 12.75 3.33 -2.41
N VAL A 295 13.78 3.78 -1.72
CA VAL A 295 13.69 4.51 -0.46
C VAL A 295 14.49 5.81 -0.57
N PHE A 296 13.99 6.86 0.07
CA PHE A 296 14.66 8.15 0.21
C PHE A 296 14.73 8.56 1.68
N ASP A 297 15.93 8.63 2.20
CA ASP A 297 16.27 9.07 3.57
C ASP A 297 17.19 10.31 3.58
N GLY A 298 17.18 11.05 2.48
CA GLY A 298 18.13 12.12 2.14
C GLY A 298 18.95 11.76 0.89
N SER A 299 18.99 10.49 0.54
CA SER A 299 19.52 9.96 -0.72
C SER A 299 18.62 8.83 -1.23
N VAL A 300 18.55 8.66 -2.55
CA VAL A 300 17.78 7.56 -3.14
C VAL A 300 18.59 6.27 -3.09
N LYS A 301 17.95 5.21 -2.62
CA LYS A 301 18.49 3.85 -2.60
C LYS A 301 17.44 2.90 -3.16
N GLU A 302 17.89 1.90 -3.91
CA GLU A 302 17.04 0.80 -4.34
C GLU A 302 16.91 -0.23 -3.21
N ILE A 303 15.69 -0.74 -3.02
CA ILE A 303 15.39 -1.78 -2.04
C ILE A 303 15.48 -3.13 -2.76
N PRO A 304 16.35 -4.06 -2.32
CA PRO A 304 16.36 -5.41 -2.86
C PRO A 304 15.01 -6.10 -2.63
N CYS A 305 14.37 -6.54 -3.72
CA CYS A 305 13.06 -7.17 -3.67
C CYS A 305 13.18 -8.68 -3.94
N GLU A 306 12.87 -9.50 -2.94
CA GLU A 306 12.91 -10.96 -3.05
C GLU A 306 11.64 -11.55 -3.72
N VAL A 307 10.63 -10.71 -3.94
CA VAL A 307 9.35 -11.06 -4.59
C VAL A 307 9.12 -10.30 -5.92
N HIS A 308 10.19 -9.89 -6.56
CA HIS A 308 10.18 -9.11 -7.79
C HIS A 308 9.35 -9.78 -8.89
N ASP A 309 9.63 -11.05 -9.17
CA ASP A 309 8.99 -11.80 -10.26
C ASP A 309 7.47 -11.97 -9.99
N TYR A 310 7.09 -12.20 -8.72
CA TYR A 310 5.67 -12.28 -8.34
C TYR A 310 4.88 -11.01 -8.65
N ILE A 311 5.52 -9.85 -8.51
CA ILE A 311 4.87 -8.56 -8.68
C ILE A 311 4.89 -8.14 -10.15
N PHE A 312 6.08 -8.04 -10.74
CA PHE A 312 6.27 -7.39 -12.04
C PHE A 312 5.87 -8.27 -13.23
N ASP A 313 5.91 -9.60 -13.09
CA ASP A 313 5.40 -10.53 -14.13
C ASP A 313 3.86 -10.58 -14.16
N ASP A 314 3.20 -10.32 -13.02
CA ASP A 314 1.75 -10.33 -12.91
C ASP A 314 1.12 -8.93 -12.96
N LEU A 315 1.91 -7.87 -12.90
CA LEU A 315 1.42 -6.50 -12.92
C LEU A 315 0.75 -6.14 -14.25
N LYS A 316 -0.53 -5.75 -14.19
CA LYS A 316 -1.21 -5.18 -15.35
C LYS A 316 -0.77 -3.73 -15.59
N TYR A 317 0.29 -3.57 -16.35
CA TYR A 317 0.96 -2.29 -16.56
C TYR A 317 0.05 -1.16 -17.06
N THR A 318 -1.01 -1.48 -17.82
CA THR A 318 -2.01 -0.52 -18.28
C THR A 318 -2.68 0.23 -17.12
N TYR A 319 -2.90 -0.46 -15.99
CA TYR A 319 -3.54 0.11 -14.79
C TYR A 319 -2.55 0.45 -13.66
N ARG A 320 -1.26 0.55 -13.96
CA ARG A 320 -0.21 0.82 -12.96
C ARG A 320 -0.45 2.07 -12.12
N LYS A 321 -1.17 3.07 -12.64
CA LYS A 321 -1.51 4.28 -11.89
C LYS A 321 -2.54 4.06 -10.78
N THR A 322 -3.19 2.90 -10.74
CA THR A 322 -4.07 2.52 -9.64
C THR A 322 -3.33 1.98 -8.42
N ILE A 323 -2.05 1.68 -8.56
CA ILE A 323 -1.20 1.21 -7.45
C ILE A 323 -1.26 2.21 -6.31
N ALA A 324 -1.57 1.71 -5.13
CA ALA A 324 -1.65 2.48 -3.90
C ALA A 324 -0.68 1.92 -2.87
N GLY A 325 -0.16 2.78 -2.01
CA GLY A 325 0.70 2.39 -0.91
C GLY A 325 0.17 2.85 0.43
N GLY A 326 0.64 2.24 1.49
CA GLY A 326 0.29 2.58 2.86
C GLY A 326 1.37 2.18 3.85
N HIS A 327 1.48 2.91 4.94
CA HIS A 327 2.34 2.60 6.06
C HIS A 327 1.52 1.96 7.17
N ASN A 328 2.05 0.94 7.80
CA ASN A 328 1.52 0.34 9.02
C ASN A 328 2.62 0.42 10.09
N SER A 329 2.60 1.48 10.87
CA SER A 329 3.65 1.81 11.84
C SER A 329 3.75 0.81 12.98
N ASN A 330 2.65 0.14 13.36
CA ASN A 330 2.65 -0.86 14.43
C ASN A 330 3.54 -2.05 14.13
N PHE A 331 3.66 -2.42 12.86
CA PHE A 331 4.40 -3.60 12.42
C PHE A 331 5.64 -3.26 11.60
N ASN A 332 5.96 -1.96 11.44
CA ASN A 332 7.08 -1.48 10.64
C ASN A 332 7.00 -1.95 9.18
N GLU A 333 5.81 -1.86 8.61
CA GLU A 333 5.49 -2.37 7.29
C GLU A 333 5.12 -1.27 6.32
N ILE A 334 5.54 -1.43 5.06
CA ILE A 334 5.01 -0.67 3.94
C ILE A 334 4.29 -1.63 3.03
N TRP A 335 3.06 -1.30 2.72
CA TRP A 335 2.17 -2.05 1.87
C TRP A 335 2.06 -1.38 0.51
N TRP A 336 2.07 -2.18 -0.58
CA TRP A 336 1.67 -1.72 -1.90
C TRP A 336 0.62 -2.66 -2.46
N PHE A 337 -0.48 -2.07 -2.91
CA PHE A 337 -1.59 -2.77 -3.54
C PHE A 337 -1.52 -2.54 -5.04
N PHE A 338 -1.58 -3.61 -5.83
CA PHE A 338 -1.39 -3.54 -7.26
C PHE A 338 -2.41 -4.41 -8.02
N PRO A 339 -2.76 -4.04 -9.29
CA PRO A 339 -3.65 -4.83 -10.13
C PRO A 339 -2.88 -5.99 -10.77
N SER A 340 -3.37 -7.22 -10.60
CA SER A 340 -2.88 -8.38 -11.34
C SER A 340 -3.28 -8.32 -12.81
N THR A 341 -2.71 -9.19 -13.64
CA THR A 341 -3.05 -9.31 -15.07
C THR A 341 -4.54 -9.49 -15.34
N ASP A 342 -5.26 -10.10 -14.41
CA ASP A 342 -6.70 -10.39 -14.52
C ASP A 342 -7.60 -9.26 -13.97
N SER A 343 -7.02 -8.19 -13.41
CA SER A 343 -7.78 -7.13 -12.77
C SER A 343 -7.47 -5.76 -13.35
N SER A 344 -8.45 -4.85 -13.34
CA SER A 344 -8.28 -3.43 -13.64
C SER A 344 -8.11 -2.56 -12.40
N LYS A 345 -8.23 -3.17 -11.21
CA LYS A 345 -8.14 -2.50 -9.91
C LYS A 345 -7.18 -3.29 -9.01
N PRO A 346 -6.56 -2.67 -8.01
CA PRO A 346 -5.71 -3.37 -7.06
C PRO A 346 -6.45 -4.53 -6.41
N ASN A 347 -5.89 -5.72 -6.50
CA ASN A 347 -6.44 -6.96 -5.96
C ASN A 347 -5.38 -7.86 -5.30
N LYS A 348 -4.12 -7.47 -5.42
CA LYS A 348 -3.00 -8.12 -4.75
C LYS A 348 -2.22 -7.10 -3.93
N TYR A 349 -1.49 -7.59 -2.93
CA TYR A 349 -0.62 -6.76 -2.13
C TYR A 349 0.77 -7.37 -1.99
N VAL A 350 1.71 -6.49 -1.71
CA VAL A 350 3.05 -6.83 -1.23
C VAL A 350 3.35 -5.99 0.01
N ILE A 351 3.95 -6.62 1.01
CA ILE A 351 4.38 -5.98 2.25
C ILE A 351 5.91 -6.02 2.30
N TRP A 352 6.51 -4.90 2.64
CA TRP A 352 7.92 -4.83 3.02
C TRP A 352 8.05 -4.42 4.49
N ASN A 353 8.56 -5.34 5.31
CA ASN A 353 8.96 -5.01 6.67
C ASN A 353 10.36 -4.40 6.62
N TYR A 354 10.46 -3.10 6.95
CA TYR A 354 11.72 -2.37 6.79
C TYR A 354 12.69 -2.56 7.95
N LEU A 355 12.29 -3.18 9.07
CA LEU A 355 13.20 -3.56 10.15
C LEU A 355 13.89 -4.90 9.86
N ASP A 356 13.11 -5.91 9.53
CA ASP A 356 13.60 -7.27 9.26
C ASP A 356 14.06 -7.44 7.80
N ASN A 357 13.80 -6.44 6.95
CA ASN A 357 13.99 -6.48 5.49
C ASN A 357 13.36 -7.72 4.85
N SER A 358 12.18 -8.09 5.31
CA SER A 358 11.43 -9.26 4.84
C SER A 358 10.24 -8.84 3.98
N TRP A 359 9.86 -9.71 3.06
CA TRP A 359 8.75 -9.49 2.14
C TRP A 359 7.62 -10.48 2.39
N SER A 360 6.39 -10.03 2.28
CA SER A 360 5.18 -10.87 2.27
C SER A 360 4.30 -10.48 1.09
N VAL A 361 3.53 -11.42 0.59
CA VAL A 361 2.63 -11.24 -0.54
C VAL A 361 1.26 -11.81 -0.23
N GLY A 362 0.25 -11.41 -0.98
CA GLY A 362 -1.09 -11.98 -0.87
C GLY A 362 -2.12 -11.24 -1.71
N SER A 363 -3.39 -11.54 -1.45
CA SER A 363 -4.54 -11.03 -2.20
C SER A 363 -5.45 -10.21 -1.29
N MET A 364 -5.67 -8.95 -1.66
CA MET A 364 -6.60 -8.06 -0.95
C MET A 364 -6.99 -6.89 -1.86
N ASP A 365 -8.27 -6.54 -1.85
CA ASP A 365 -8.80 -5.38 -2.58
C ASP A 365 -8.68 -4.13 -1.72
N ARG A 366 -7.65 -3.29 -1.96
CA ARG A 366 -7.50 -1.97 -1.33
C ARG A 366 -7.01 -0.94 -2.35
N GLY A 367 -7.66 0.21 -2.36
CA GLY A 367 -7.36 1.30 -3.28
C GLY A 367 -6.65 2.49 -2.63
N CYS A 368 -6.70 2.64 -1.34
CA CYS A 368 -6.00 3.68 -0.56
C CYS A 368 -5.88 3.26 0.90
N TRP A 369 -4.90 3.85 1.57
CA TRP A 369 -4.54 3.52 2.96
C TRP A 369 -4.05 4.76 3.68
N VAL A 370 -4.37 4.89 4.96
CA VAL A 370 -3.79 5.85 5.89
C VAL A 370 -3.43 5.13 7.19
N ASP A 371 -2.28 5.46 7.75
CA ASP A 371 -1.77 4.87 8.98
C ASP A 371 -2.60 5.31 10.19
N GLN A 372 -2.44 4.58 11.28
CA GLN A 372 -2.93 4.99 12.59
C GLN A 372 -2.30 6.32 13.05
N GLY A 373 -2.88 6.94 14.04
CA GLY A 373 -2.39 8.19 14.64
C GLY A 373 -3.55 9.06 15.11
N THR A 374 -4.27 9.66 14.18
CA THR A 374 -5.51 10.39 14.51
C THR A 374 -6.65 9.42 14.88
N PHE A 375 -6.65 8.26 14.27
CA PHE A 375 -7.51 7.12 14.61
C PHE A 375 -6.65 6.00 15.20
N ASP A 376 -7.26 5.17 16.05
CA ASP A 376 -6.55 4.12 16.78
C ASP A 376 -6.01 3.00 15.88
N TYR A 377 -6.61 2.83 14.70
CA TYR A 377 -6.29 1.78 13.74
C TYR A 377 -6.02 2.34 12.35
N PRO A 378 -5.20 1.68 11.51
CA PRO A 378 -5.06 2.04 10.11
C PRO A 378 -6.41 1.95 9.39
N ILE A 379 -6.64 2.88 8.46
CA ILE A 379 -7.88 2.93 7.68
C ILE A 379 -7.55 2.71 6.20
N ALA A 380 -8.32 1.85 5.56
CA ALA A 380 -8.21 1.60 4.13
C ALA A 380 -9.58 1.57 3.45
N CYS A 381 -9.61 1.78 2.14
CA CYS A 381 -10.83 1.63 1.35
C CYS A 381 -10.64 0.58 0.28
N ASP A 382 -11.72 -0.16 0.01
CA ASP A 382 -11.77 -1.06 -1.14
C ASP A 382 -12.18 -0.32 -2.43
N ASN A 383 -12.08 -1.02 -3.54
CA ASN A 383 -12.47 -0.48 -4.84
C ASN A 383 -14.00 -0.36 -5.03
N ALA A 384 -14.80 -0.90 -4.12
CA ALA A 384 -16.27 -0.82 -4.12
C ALA A 384 -16.79 0.38 -3.30
N GLY A 385 -15.91 1.10 -2.60
CA GLY A 385 -16.26 2.29 -1.81
C GLY A 385 -16.49 2.04 -0.33
N PHE A 386 -16.24 0.84 0.19
CA PHE A 386 -16.29 0.59 1.62
C PHE A 386 -15.02 1.06 2.31
N VAL A 387 -15.18 1.57 3.52
CA VAL A 387 -14.11 2.04 4.40
C VAL A 387 -13.94 1.06 5.55
N TYR A 388 -12.72 0.62 5.80
CA TYR A 388 -12.40 -0.37 6.82
C TYR A 388 -11.36 0.15 7.81
N GLN A 389 -11.49 -0.25 9.07
CA GLN A 389 -10.41 -0.23 10.05
C GLN A 389 -9.66 -1.56 9.95
N HIS A 390 -8.36 -1.52 9.80
CA HIS A 390 -7.48 -2.68 9.77
C HIS A 390 -6.84 -2.94 11.12
N GLU A 391 -6.41 -4.18 11.36
CA GLU A 391 -5.77 -4.61 12.62
C GLU A 391 -6.69 -4.44 13.87
N SER A 392 -8.01 -4.34 13.66
CA SER A 392 -8.99 -4.05 14.71
C SER A 392 -9.65 -5.30 15.29
N THR A 393 -9.58 -6.42 14.57
CA THR A 393 -10.26 -7.68 14.91
C THR A 393 -9.47 -8.89 14.42
N THR A 394 -10.02 -10.08 14.64
CA THR A 394 -9.51 -11.32 14.05
C THR A 394 -10.00 -11.50 12.60
N LEU A 395 -9.31 -12.33 11.83
CA LEU A 395 -9.60 -12.48 10.40
C LEU A 395 -11.01 -13.02 10.11
N ASP A 396 -11.57 -13.88 10.97
CA ASP A 396 -12.92 -14.47 10.81
C ASP A 396 -14.05 -13.44 10.76
N ASN A 397 -13.87 -12.30 11.41
CA ASN A 397 -14.82 -11.20 11.41
C ASN A 397 -14.64 -10.24 10.21
N SER A 398 -13.65 -10.49 9.37
CA SER A 398 -13.28 -9.58 8.28
C SER A 398 -14.23 -9.72 7.08
N PRO A 399 -14.91 -8.65 6.66
CA PRO A 399 -15.72 -8.67 5.47
C PRO A 399 -14.88 -8.99 4.22
N GLN A 400 -15.46 -9.72 3.28
CA GLN A 400 -14.81 -10.11 2.01
C GLN A 400 -13.62 -11.08 2.14
N LEU A 401 -13.36 -11.62 3.32
CA LEU A 401 -12.33 -12.65 3.48
C LEU A 401 -12.69 -13.93 2.70
N GLY A 402 -13.98 -14.25 2.60
CA GLY A 402 -14.46 -15.46 1.92
C GLY A 402 -13.99 -16.73 2.64
N THR A 403 -13.38 -17.63 1.88
CA THR A 403 -12.79 -18.88 2.41
C THR A 403 -11.26 -18.79 2.54
N SER A 404 -10.67 -17.60 2.41
CA SER A 404 -9.24 -17.42 2.55
C SER A 404 -8.81 -17.65 3.99
N VAL A 405 -7.70 -18.34 4.15
CA VAL A 405 -7.09 -18.62 5.45
C VAL A 405 -5.62 -18.21 5.40
N PRO A 406 -5.04 -17.75 6.51
CA PRO A 406 -3.63 -17.39 6.53
C PRO A 406 -2.77 -18.63 6.29
N PHE A 407 -1.82 -18.54 5.36
CA PHE A 407 -0.87 -19.62 5.12
C PHE A 407 0.49 -19.11 4.64
N ALA A 408 1.51 -19.91 4.90
CA ALA A 408 2.82 -19.78 4.27
C ALA A 408 3.32 -21.17 3.83
N GLN A 409 3.96 -21.22 2.67
CA GLN A 409 4.48 -22.47 2.08
C GLN A 409 5.96 -22.33 1.79
N SER A 410 6.74 -23.31 2.23
CA SER A 410 8.18 -23.33 1.98
C SER A 410 8.52 -23.84 0.58
N GLY A 411 9.66 -23.46 0.08
CA GLY A 411 10.34 -24.18 -1.00
C GLY A 411 10.79 -25.59 -0.53
N PRO A 412 11.43 -26.36 -1.40
CA PRO A 412 11.93 -27.68 -1.07
C PRO A 412 12.94 -27.64 0.08
N ILE A 413 12.75 -28.46 1.11
CA ILE A 413 13.66 -28.63 2.25
C ILE A 413 14.28 -30.02 2.14
N GLU A 414 15.60 -30.09 2.10
CA GLU A 414 16.35 -31.35 2.03
C GLU A 414 16.53 -31.92 3.42
N ILE A 415 15.74 -32.94 3.76
CA ILE A 415 15.79 -33.58 5.10
C ILE A 415 16.86 -34.64 5.25
N GLY A 416 17.47 -35.11 4.15
CA GLY A 416 18.47 -36.17 4.12
C GLY A 416 19.78 -35.76 3.43
N ASN A 417 20.21 -34.50 3.53
CA ASN A 417 21.36 -33.93 2.81
C ASN A 417 21.29 -34.15 1.27
N GLY A 418 20.08 -34.32 0.72
CA GLY A 418 19.83 -34.47 -0.72
C GLY A 418 20.13 -35.87 -1.28
N ASP A 419 20.87 -36.73 -0.58
CA ASP A 419 21.29 -38.04 -1.08
C ASP A 419 20.55 -39.22 -0.43
N ARG A 420 19.90 -39.02 0.71
CA ARG A 420 19.25 -40.09 1.49
C ARG A 420 17.75 -39.87 1.63
N CYS A 421 17.04 -40.99 1.64
CA CYS A 421 15.65 -41.01 2.06
C CYS A 421 15.58 -41.06 3.59
N VAL A 422 14.76 -40.23 4.16
CA VAL A 422 14.58 -40.11 5.61
C VAL A 422 13.12 -40.28 5.96
N GLN A 423 12.87 -41.05 7.00
CA GLN A 423 11.55 -41.17 7.61
C GLN A 423 11.41 -40.13 8.70
N VAL A 424 10.34 -39.37 8.63
CA VAL A 424 9.86 -38.50 9.69
C VAL A 424 8.94 -39.31 10.59
N ASN A 425 9.17 -39.28 11.90
CA ASN A 425 8.36 -40.00 12.88
C ASN A 425 7.46 -39.06 13.67
N GLN A 426 7.98 -37.89 14.04
CA GLN A 426 7.28 -36.90 14.86
C GLN A 426 7.60 -35.49 14.41
N ILE A 427 6.65 -34.59 14.61
CA ILE A 427 6.78 -33.14 14.43
C ILE A 427 6.67 -32.51 15.82
N ILE A 428 7.67 -31.74 16.18
CA ILE A 428 7.77 -31.07 17.49
C ILE A 428 7.73 -29.56 17.24
N PRO A 429 6.69 -28.85 17.68
CA PRO A 429 6.66 -27.39 17.61
C PRO A 429 7.67 -26.77 18.58
N ASP A 430 8.08 -25.55 18.32
CA ASP A 430 9.02 -24.80 19.16
C ASP A 430 8.35 -24.15 20.36
N SER A 431 7.12 -23.76 20.17
CA SER A 431 6.42 -22.91 21.12
C SER A 431 5.49 -23.68 22.04
N GLU A 432 5.13 -23.03 23.13
CA GLU A 432 4.06 -23.48 24.00
C GLU A 432 2.77 -23.65 23.17
N ALA A 433 2.00 -24.68 23.45
CA ALA A 433 0.77 -25.02 22.75
C ALA A 433 -0.25 -23.87 22.62
N ASN A 434 -0.16 -22.89 23.51
CA ASN A 434 -1.01 -21.69 23.50
C ASN A 434 -0.71 -20.70 22.36
N THR A 435 0.43 -20.82 21.67
CA THR A 435 0.82 -19.94 20.55
C THR A 435 0.53 -20.53 19.18
N LEU A 436 0.04 -21.78 19.14
CA LEU A 436 -0.31 -22.51 17.91
C LEU A 436 -1.78 -22.98 17.86
N PRO A 437 -2.75 -22.24 18.38
CA PRO A 437 -4.15 -22.66 18.29
C PRO A 437 -4.56 -22.71 16.79
N GLY A 438 -5.14 -23.85 16.37
CA GLY A 438 -5.66 -24.01 15.02
C GLY A 438 -4.61 -24.06 13.89
N VAL A 439 -3.31 -24.17 14.22
CA VAL A 439 -2.28 -24.30 13.18
C VAL A 439 -2.21 -25.74 12.66
N THR A 440 -2.27 -25.88 11.35
CA THR A 440 -2.12 -27.14 10.63
C THR A 440 -0.86 -27.10 9.79
N LEU A 441 -0.03 -28.14 9.89
CA LEU A 441 1.12 -28.38 9.04
C LEU A 441 0.80 -29.43 7.98
N SER A 442 1.01 -29.10 6.73
CA SER A 442 0.89 -30.05 5.62
C SER A 442 2.24 -30.29 4.97
N PHE A 443 2.54 -31.54 4.63
CA PHE A 443 3.79 -31.89 3.99
C PHE A 443 3.55 -32.58 2.64
N LYS A 444 4.27 -32.08 1.63
CA LYS A 444 4.42 -32.76 0.35
C LYS A 444 5.87 -33.16 0.17
N GLY A 445 6.13 -34.32 -0.42
CA GLY A 445 7.48 -34.78 -0.58
C GLY A 445 7.79 -35.23 -2.00
N LYS A 446 9.09 -35.16 -2.34
CA LYS A 446 9.67 -35.66 -3.58
C LYS A 446 10.87 -36.55 -3.29
N PHE A 447 11.08 -37.53 -4.14
CA PHE A 447 12.28 -38.39 -4.09
C PHE A 447 13.38 -37.86 -5.03
N THR A 448 13.00 -37.12 -6.07
CA THR A 448 13.92 -36.44 -6.99
C THR A 448 13.38 -35.05 -7.28
N PRO A 449 14.20 -34.05 -7.64
CA PRO A 449 13.76 -32.67 -7.87
C PRO A 449 12.65 -32.56 -8.92
N LEU A 450 12.69 -33.33 -9.99
CA LEU A 450 11.68 -33.39 -11.06
C LEU A 450 10.66 -34.51 -10.91
N GLY A 451 10.73 -35.26 -9.80
CA GLY A 451 9.81 -36.37 -9.53
C GLY A 451 8.40 -35.91 -9.16
N PRO A 452 7.43 -36.84 -9.20
CA PRO A 452 6.09 -36.51 -8.76
C PRO A 452 6.05 -36.16 -7.29
N GLU A 453 5.16 -35.24 -6.93
CA GLU A 453 4.85 -34.92 -5.55
C GLU A 453 3.96 -35.98 -4.93
N THR A 454 4.28 -36.32 -3.68
CA THR A 454 3.43 -37.15 -2.82
C THR A 454 2.92 -36.30 -1.69
N ASP A 455 1.62 -36.26 -1.50
CA ASP A 455 1.01 -35.59 -0.35
C ASP A 455 1.02 -36.56 0.84
N PHE A 456 1.57 -36.09 1.95
CA PHE A 456 1.65 -36.87 3.19
C PHE A 456 0.55 -36.51 4.18
N GLY A 457 -0.36 -35.60 3.80
CA GLY A 457 -1.48 -35.15 4.62
C GLY A 457 -1.14 -33.98 5.53
N SER A 458 -2.07 -33.69 6.41
CA SER A 458 -2.05 -32.56 7.32
C SER A 458 -1.98 -33.03 8.77
N PHE A 459 -1.22 -32.31 9.58
CA PHE A 459 -0.96 -32.60 10.98
C PHE A 459 -1.30 -31.38 11.83
N THR A 460 -2.15 -31.57 12.84
CA THR A 460 -2.49 -30.56 13.86
C THR A 460 -1.69 -30.83 15.13
N PHE A 461 -1.43 -29.79 15.90
CA PHE A 461 -0.76 -29.91 17.17
C PHE A 461 -1.75 -30.11 18.29
N ASP A 462 -1.54 -31.15 19.13
CA ASP A 462 -2.24 -31.30 20.39
C ASP A 462 -1.43 -30.61 21.51
N ALA A 463 -2.09 -29.70 22.19
CA ALA A 463 -1.51 -28.98 23.32
C ALA A 463 -1.03 -29.89 24.48
N ALA A 464 -1.67 -31.05 24.63
CA ALA A 464 -1.37 -31.97 25.73
C ALA A 464 -0.13 -32.82 25.50
N ASP A 465 0.17 -33.16 24.22
CA ASP A 465 1.22 -34.13 23.92
C ASP A 465 2.57 -33.48 23.59
N GLY A 466 2.63 -32.20 23.26
CA GLY A 466 3.85 -31.46 22.92
C GLY A 466 4.53 -31.91 21.61
N TYR A 467 3.97 -32.89 20.92
CA TYR A 467 4.40 -33.36 19.60
C TYR A 467 3.23 -33.97 18.84
N THR A 468 3.41 -34.13 17.55
CA THR A 468 2.43 -34.82 16.68
C THR A 468 3.12 -35.98 15.96
N ASP A 469 2.51 -37.15 16.01
CA ASP A 469 3.03 -38.32 15.27
C ASP A 469 2.84 -38.11 13.75
N ALA A 470 3.95 -38.28 13.01
CA ALA A 470 3.96 -38.18 11.56
C ALA A 470 4.76 -39.36 11.00
N ARG A 471 4.21 -40.09 10.03
CA ARG A 471 4.89 -41.26 9.46
C ARG A 471 4.95 -41.18 7.96
N PHE A 472 5.96 -40.50 7.46
CA PHE A 472 6.20 -40.43 6.02
C PHE A 472 7.70 -40.52 5.71
N THR A 473 8.02 -40.87 4.47
CA THR A 473 9.41 -40.99 4.00
C THR A 473 9.58 -40.15 2.74
N ALA A 474 10.58 -39.29 2.75
CA ALA A 474 10.93 -38.47 1.59
C ALA A 474 12.43 -38.18 1.56
N ARG A 475 12.92 -37.64 0.46
CA ARG A 475 14.25 -37.06 0.33
C ARG A 475 14.19 -35.53 0.51
N GLN A 476 13.15 -34.94 -0.03
CA GLN A 476 12.83 -33.52 0.06
C GLN A 476 11.38 -33.35 0.50
N VAL A 477 11.12 -32.39 1.33
CA VAL A 477 9.76 -32.03 1.78
C VAL A 477 9.50 -30.57 1.51
N GLN A 478 8.27 -30.24 1.20
CA GLN A 478 7.72 -28.90 1.18
C GLN A 478 6.73 -28.82 2.34
N MET A 479 6.89 -27.82 3.17
CA MET A 479 6.04 -27.57 4.32
C MET A 479 5.08 -26.44 4.02
N LYS A 480 3.80 -26.63 4.30
CA LYS A 480 2.81 -25.56 4.31
C LYS A 480 2.26 -25.44 5.73
N VAL A 481 2.34 -24.23 6.25
CA VAL A 481 1.71 -23.82 7.50
C VAL A 481 0.39 -23.16 7.14
N THR A 482 -0.71 -23.60 7.74
CA THR A 482 -2.03 -22.99 7.56
C THR A 482 -2.60 -22.71 8.94
N GLY A 483 -3.00 -21.47 9.19
CA GLY A 483 -3.63 -21.07 10.44
C GLY A 483 -5.14 -20.97 10.30
N GLU A 484 -5.82 -20.86 11.43
CA GLU A 484 -7.24 -20.50 11.47
C GLU A 484 -7.41 -18.97 11.43
N THR A 485 -8.61 -18.53 11.06
CA THR A 485 -8.95 -17.10 11.01
C THR A 485 -9.43 -16.55 12.34
N THR A 486 -9.84 -17.45 13.25
CA THR A 486 -10.46 -17.10 14.54
C THR A 486 -9.48 -16.70 15.62
N GLN A 487 -8.21 -17.00 15.45
CA GLN A 487 -7.18 -16.81 16.47
C GLN A 487 -5.88 -16.32 15.86
N ASP A 488 -5.14 -15.55 16.63
CA ASP A 488 -3.75 -15.21 16.31
C ASP A 488 -2.86 -16.41 16.61
N PHE A 489 -1.84 -16.62 15.77
CA PHE A 489 -0.84 -17.68 15.95
C PHE A 489 0.56 -17.14 15.68
N GLU A 490 1.54 -17.80 16.26
CA GLU A 490 2.95 -17.49 16.06
C GLU A 490 3.72 -18.78 15.83
N VAL A 491 4.35 -18.90 14.66
CA VAL A 491 5.13 -20.07 14.28
C VAL A 491 6.61 -19.70 14.20
N GLY A 492 7.40 -20.27 15.10
CA GLY A 492 8.85 -20.17 15.11
C GLY A 492 9.52 -21.43 14.54
N ASN A 493 10.42 -22.02 15.32
CA ASN A 493 11.14 -23.25 14.95
C ASN A 493 10.26 -24.49 15.02
N ILE A 494 10.25 -25.28 13.96
CA ILE A 494 9.64 -26.61 13.94
C ILE A 494 10.75 -27.64 13.87
N ARG A 495 10.68 -28.70 14.67
CA ARG A 495 11.66 -29.80 14.66
C ARG A 495 11.01 -31.09 14.17
N LEU A 496 11.73 -31.79 13.30
CA LEU A 496 11.33 -33.13 12.86
C LEU A 496 12.21 -34.18 13.51
N ASP A 497 11.60 -35.23 14.08
CA ASP A 497 12.32 -36.43 14.48
C ASP A 497 12.55 -37.31 13.26
N LEU A 498 13.82 -37.56 12.95
CA LEU A 498 14.26 -38.19 11.72
C LEU A 498 14.91 -39.53 11.95
N ARG A 499 14.61 -40.49 11.06
CA ARG A 499 15.28 -41.79 10.98
C ARG A 499 15.76 -42.06 9.56
N ASN A 500 17.05 -42.30 9.41
CA ASN A 500 17.64 -42.65 8.12
C ASN A 500 17.10 -43.99 7.60
N ARG A 501 16.73 -44.04 6.31
CA ARG A 501 16.17 -45.22 5.62
C ARG A 501 17.02 -45.77 4.48
N GLY A 502 18.10 -45.08 4.11
CA GLY A 502 18.98 -45.51 3.00
C GLY A 502 18.96 -44.56 1.79
N ARG A 503 19.54 -44.99 0.69
CA ARG A 503 19.74 -44.17 -0.53
C ARG A 503 18.71 -44.39 -1.64
N ARG A 504 17.64 -45.11 -1.39
CA ARG A 504 16.61 -45.39 -2.43
C ARG A 504 15.56 -44.32 -2.45
#